data_7121889e99fa35a7873f6d3b2f3b9453
#
_entry.id   7121889e99fa35a7873f6d3b2f3b9453
#
_cell.length_a   1.000
_cell.length_b   1.000
_cell.length_c   1.000
_cell.angle_alpha   90.00
_cell.angle_beta   90.00
_cell.angle_gamma   90.00
#
_symmetry.space_group_name_H-M   'P 1'
#
loop_
_entity.id
_entity.type
_entity.pdbx_description
1 polymer ?
#
loop_
_entity_poly.entity_id
_entity_poly.type
_entity_poly.pdbx_seq_one_letter_code
_entity_poly.pdbx_strand_id
1 'polypeptide(L)'
;MRPWIIAIVLALFSLNRVSAQSVEPKDGFYKVDYSWDYNDGRWAFSVSVPEEIYDYYRGRTHYNDDLMHFVLSEYDRDYIREIVKSFRAGGEEWGLSDMDNLFNVVAFVQSLQYVSDEASKGEEDYVRYPIETLVDGVGDCEDVVILAASLLHEMGYSVLLVSLPEHLALAVKYENYRGTCFNYKGGKYYYLEMTSPGWKLGQVPPPYQKKCAKLIPIVDRPVVEFGRCGYWYDDYYAFADRVEFEISCEVENKGPGATQGLSIQVVVKRNADATETYANKTFNLEDLPEAGKATFKLKLPVSRPAKGVVVLRLKGENFDTDTFVLEGLELK
;
A
#
# COMPACT_ATOMS: atom_id res chain seq x y z
N MET A 1 18.43 -5.87 -5.81
CA MET A 1 19.30 -4.76 -5.33
C MET A 1 19.30 -4.82 -3.80
N ARG A 2 20.44 -4.66 -3.14
CA ARG A 2 20.50 -4.74 -1.66
C ARG A 2 19.86 -3.49 -1.07
N PRO A 3 18.95 -3.60 -0.07
CA PRO A 3 18.39 -2.45 0.61
C PRO A 3 19.51 -1.69 1.33
N TRP A 4 19.55 -0.38 1.13
CA TRP A 4 20.53 0.51 1.71
C TRP A 4 20.19 0.83 3.17
N ILE A 5 21.19 0.79 3.97
CA ILE A 5 21.28 0.79 5.43
C ILE A 5 20.44 1.91 6.06
N ILE A 6 19.44 1.51 6.88
CA ILE A 6 18.90 2.35 7.93
C ILE A 6 19.80 2.13 9.14
N ALA A 7 20.55 3.13 9.54
CA ALA A 7 21.37 3.07 10.74
C ALA A 7 20.68 3.86 11.86
N ILE A 8 20.25 3.19 12.93
CA ILE A 8 19.95 3.88 14.18
C ILE A 8 21.28 4.26 14.79
N VAL A 9 21.56 5.54 14.84
CA VAL A 9 22.65 6.11 15.62
C VAL A 9 22.02 6.86 16.77
N LEU A 10 22.09 6.31 17.97
CA LEU A 10 21.81 7.03 19.21
C LEU A 10 22.90 8.09 19.40
N ALA A 11 22.58 9.33 19.04
CA ALA A 11 23.46 10.45 19.25
C ALA A 11 22.76 11.48 20.15
N LEU A 12 23.42 11.82 21.23
CA LEU A 12 23.12 13.01 22.03
C LEU A 12 23.39 14.25 21.18
N PHE A 13 22.38 14.79 20.51
CA PHE A 13 22.49 16.05 19.79
C PHE A 13 21.45 17.08 20.24
N SER A 14 21.94 18.32 20.29
CA SER A 14 21.21 19.54 20.61
C SER A 14 20.06 19.82 19.65
N LEU A 15 18.98 20.30 20.22
CA LEU A 15 17.73 20.83 19.65
C LEU A 15 17.85 21.36 18.20
N ASN A 16 17.31 20.63 17.25
CA ASN A 16 16.68 21.22 16.08
C ASN A 16 15.36 20.47 15.86
N ARG A 17 14.24 21.19 15.96
CA ARG A 17 12.94 20.70 15.48
C ARG A 17 13.08 20.50 13.97
N VAL A 18 12.65 19.36 13.45
CA VAL A 18 12.47 19.17 12.01
C VAL A 18 11.45 20.22 11.58
N SER A 19 11.89 21.27 10.92
CA SER A 19 10.99 22.12 10.15
C SER A 19 10.80 21.43 8.81
N ALA A 20 9.58 21.40 8.29
CA ALA A 20 9.28 20.98 6.92
C ALA A 20 10.11 21.87 5.95
N GLN A 21 11.30 21.41 5.62
CA GLN A 21 12.05 21.90 4.48
C GLN A 21 11.81 20.89 3.36
N SER A 22 11.48 21.37 2.17
CA SER A 22 11.53 20.56 0.97
C SER A 22 12.91 19.89 0.91
N VAL A 23 12.92 18.59 1.13
CA VAL A 23 14.17 17.81 1.08
C VAL A 23 14.52 17.67 -0.40
N GLU A 24 15.57 18.36 -0.83
CA GLU A 24 16.11 18.18 -2.18
C GLU A 24 16.97 16.92 -2.22
N PRO A 25 16.89 16.10 -3.30
CA PRO A 25 17.70 14.90 -3.39
C PRO A 25 19.18 15.27 -3.53
N LYS A 26 20.02 14.50 -2.85
CA LYS A 26 21.47 14.62 -2.95
C LYS A 26 22.08 13.28 -3.35
N ASP A 27 22.92 13.32 -4.39
CA ASP A 27 23.54 12.10 -4.94
C ASP A 27 22.54 11.02 -5.35
N GLY A 28 21.33 11.43 -5.84
CA GLY A 28 20.25 10.53 -6.25
C GLY A 28 19.42 9.95 -5.08
N PHE A 29 19.51 10.54 -3.88
CA PHE A 29 18.78 10.08 -2.70
C PHE A 29 18.18 11.24 -1.91
N TYR A 30 16.94 11.06 -1.45
CA TYR A 30 16.37 11.83 -0.36
C TYR A 30 16.87 11.27 0.97
N LYS A 31 17.48 12.12 1.81
CA LYS A 31 17.96 11.74 3.14
C LYS A 31 17.25 12.58 4.17
N VAL A 32 16.50 11.93 5.04
CA VAL A 32 15.70 12.59 6.08
C VAL A 32 16.11 12.04 7.45
N ASP A 33 16.44 12.96 8.35
CA ASP A 33 16.79 12.65 9.74
C ASP A 33 15.62 12.95 10.65
N TYR A 34 15.19 11.94 11.42
CA TYR A 34 14.10 12.04 12.39
C TYR A 34 14.62 12.00 13.81
N SER A 35 14.00 12.77 14.68
CA SER A 35 14.24 12.66 16.13
C SER A 35 12.99 13.01 16.92
N TRP A 36 12.70 12.22 17.95
CA TRP A 36 11.56 12.40 18.84
C TRP A 36 11.92 12.02 20.27
N ASP A 37 11.08 12.42 21.22
CA ASP A 37 11.26 12.09 22.62
C ASP A 37 10.26 10.98 23.02
N TYR A 38 10.75 9.95 23.67
CA TYR A 38 9.94 8.89 24.23
C TYR A 38 10.59 8.29 25.49
N ASN A 39 9.82 8.16 26.57
CA ASN A 39 10.22 7.50 27.82
C ASN A 39 11.52 8.06 28.42
N ASP A 40 11.61 9.39 28.56
CA ASP A 40 12.77 10.17 29.03
C ASP A 40 14.04 10.00 28.15
N GLY A 41 13.93 9.34 27.01
CA GLY A 41 14.99 9.16 26.03
C GLY A 41 14.75 9.97 24.75
N ARG A 42 15.85 10.35 24.09
CA ARG A 42 15.79 10.91 22.73
C ARG A 42 16.11 9.85 21.71
N TRP A 43 15.18 9.63 20.82
CA TRP A 43 15.28 8.65 19.75
C TRP A 43 15.55 9.34 18.42
N ALA A 44 16.28 8.69 17.54
CA ALA A 44 16.55 9.21 16.20
C ALA A 44 16.81 8.08 15.22
N PHE A 45 16.43 8.28 13.95
CA PHE A 45 16.89 7.49 12.83
C PHE A 45 16.95 8.32 11.54
N SER A 46 17.68 7.82 10.54
CA SER A 46 17.75 8.42 9.22
C SER A 46 17.15 7.49 8.19
N VAL A 47 16.35 8.04 7.28
CA VAL A 47 15.81 7.36 6.10
C VAL A 47 16.55 7.84 4.86
N SER A 48 16.92 6.91 3.99
CA SER A 48 17.52 7.23 2.69
C SER A 48 16.71 6.55 1.60
N VAL A 49 16.03 7.34 0.77
CA VAL A 49 15.14 6.87 -0.30
C VAL A 49 15.72 7.28 -1.64
N PRO A 50 15.91 6.34 -2.60
CA PRO A 50 16.29 6.71 -3.97
C PRO A 50 15.27 7.67 -4.59
N GLU A 51 15.76 8.69 -5.29
CA GLU A 51 14.94 9.69 -5.99
C GLU A 51 13.94 9.00 -6.95
N GLU A 52 14.40 8.00 -7.71
CA GLU A 52 13.56 7.22 -8.63
C GLU A 52 12.38 6.50 -7.95
N ILE A 53 12.53 6.08 -6.70
CA ILE A 53 11.46 5.43 -5.92
C ILE A 53 10.45 6.48 -5.46
N TYR A 54 10.91 7.60 -4.92
CA TYR A 54 10.02 8.68 -4.50
C TYR A 54 9.24 9.26 -5.69
N ASP A 55 9.92 9.50 -6.83
CA ASP A 55 9.27 10.00 -8.06
C ASP A 55 8.27 9.00 -8.63
N TYR A 56 8.56 7.69 -8.53
CA TYR A 56 7.61 6.65 -8.92
C TYR A 56 6.30 6.76 -8.12
N TYR A 57 6.38 6.95 -6.80
CA TYR A 57 5.19 7.10 -5.97
C TYR A 57 4.44 8.40 -6.26
N ARG A 58 5.14 9.50 -6.40
CA ARG A 58 4.54 10.79 -6.81
C ARG A 58 3.81 10.75 -8.15
N GLY A 59 4.21 9.86 -9.03
CA GLY A 59 3.57 9.63 -10.33
C GLY A 59 2.38 8.67 -10.28
N ARG A 60 2.07 8.06 -9.15
CA ARG A 60 0.93 7.14 -8.97
C ARG A 60 -0.38 7.90 -8.72
N THR A 61 -1.46 7.14 -8.65
CA THR A 61 -2.77 7.68 -8.25
C THR A 61 -2.82 7.86 -6.74
N HIS A 62 -3.13 9.06 -6.28
CA HIS A 62 -3.27 9.44 -4.87
C HIS A 62 -4.73 9.51 -4.43
N TYR A 63 -5.64 9.08 -5.28
CA TYR A 63 -7.06 9.01 -4.99
C TYR A 63 -7.52 7.56 -5.09
N ASN A 64 -7.87 6.97 -3.95
CA ASN A 64 -8.40 5.62 -3.87
C ASN A 64 -9.26 5.49 -2.62
N ASP A 65 -10.53 5.09 -2.79
CA ASP A 65 -11.46 4.83 -1.68
C ASP A 65 -10.99 3.68 -0.77
N ASP A 66 -10.07 2.85 -1.25
CA ASP A 66 -9.47 1.77 -0.50
C ASP A 66 -8.11 2.14 0.09
N LEU A 67 -8.13 2.70 1.30
CA LEU A 67 -6.92 3.08 2.03
C LEU A 67 -5.94 1.92 2.29
N MET A 68 -6.40 0.66 2.15
CA MET A 68 -5.52 -0.52 2.26
C MET A 68 -4.47 -0.57 1.16
N HIS A 69 -4.77 0.00 0.00
CA HIS A 69 -3.82 0.13 -1.11
C HIS A 69 -2.55 0.91 -0.71
N PHE A 70 -2.71 1.90 0.15
CA PHE A 70 -1.59 2.69 0.66
C PHE A 70 -0.88 2.00 1.84
N VAL A 71 -1.65 1.44 2.79
CA VAL A 71 -1.10 0.78 4.00
C VAL A 71 -0.25 -0.45 3.64
N LEU A 72 -0.69 -1.24 2.65
CA LEU A 72 -0.04 -2.50 2.23
C LEU A 72 0.76 -2.34 0.93
N SER A 73 1.22 -1.14 0.63
CA SER A 73 2.02 -0.88 -0.56
C SER A 73 3.28 -1.75 -0.61
N GLU A 74 3.48 -2.42 -1.73
CA GLU A 74 4.53 -3.43 -1.90
C GLU A 74 5.95 -2.89 -1.90
N TYR A 75 6.15 -1.73 -2.53
CA TYR A 75 7.47 -1.12 -2.61
C TYR A 75 7.90 -0.43 -1.31
N ASP A 76 6.93 0.05 -0.53
CA ASP A 76 7.15 0.61 0.80
C ASP A 76 7.55 -0.45 1.81
N ARG A 77 7.12 -1.69 1.60
CA ARG A 77 7.23 -2.79 2.57
C ARG A 77 8.67 -3.03 3.03
N ASP A 78 9.64 -2.96 2.15
CA ASP A 78 11.04 -3.15 2.53
C ASP A 78 11.55 -2.00 3.42
N TYR A 79 11.13 -0.76 3.15
CA TYR A 79 11.45 0.38 4.01
C TYR A 79 10.77 0.27 5.37
N ILE A 80 9.48 -0.06 5.38
CA ILE A 80 8.72 -0.28 6.63
C ILE A 80 9.36 -1.37 7.48
N ARG A 81 9.76 -2.50 6.88
CA ARG A 81 10.48 -3.59 7.58
C ARG A 81 11.78 -3.15 8.21
N GLU A 82 12.60 -2.40 7.49
CA GLU A 82 13.87 -1.92 8.03
C GLU A 82 13.66 -0.92 9.17
N ILE A 83 12.66 -0.04 9.07
CA ILE A 83 12.28 0.86 10.16
C ILE A 83 11.81 0.06 11.37
N VAL A 84 10.94 -0.94 11.19
CA VAL A 84 10.45 -1.81 12.27
C VAL A 84 11.58 -2.59 12.92
N LYS A 85 12.52 -3.16 12.14
CA LYS A 85 13.71 -3.81 12.68
C LYS A 85 14.53 -2.86 13.57
N SER A 86 14.65 -1.63 13.12
CA SER A 86 15.37 -0.59 13.84
C SER A 86 14.69 -0.24 15.18
N PHE A 87 13.35 -0.10 15.19
CA PHE A 87 12.59 0.10 16.43
C PHE A 87 12.73 -1.08 17.39
N ARG A 88 12.69 -2.31 16.89
CA ARG A 88 12.86 -3.51 17.70
C ARG A 88 14.25 -3.59 18.31
N ALA A 89 15.30 -3.38 17.51
CA ALA A 89 16.68 -3.42 17.98
C ALA A 89 16.93 -2.35 19.06
N GLY A 90 16.46 -1.12 18.83
CA GLY A 90 16.54 -0.06 19.83
C GLY A 90 15.73 -0.38 21.09
N GLY A 91 14.53 -0.94 20.93
CA GLY A 91 13.70 -1.39 22.04
C GLY A 91 14.38 -2.47 22.91
N GLU A 92 15.02 -3.45 22.27
CA GLU A 92 15.80 -4.49 22.96
C GLU A 92 17.00 -3.88 23.71
N GLU A 93 17.74 -2.98 23.07
CA GLU A 93 18.88 -2.30 23.68
C GLU A 93 18.49 -1.50 24.93
N TRP A 94 17.33 -0.88 24.92
CA TRP A 94 16.82 -0.05 26.03
C TRP A 94 15.89 -0.82 26.98
N GLY A 95 15.67 -2.10 26.77
CA GLY A 95 14.83 -2.95 27.61
C GLY A 95 13.35 -2.54 27.59
N LEU A 96 12.86 -2.02 26.48
CA LEU A 96 11.46 -1.66 26.31
C LEU A 96 10.58 -2.92 26.31
N SER A 97 9.42 -2.82 26.96
CA SER A 97 8.37 -3.82 26.78
C SER A 97 7.79 -3.73 25.36
N ASP A 98 7.04 -4.76 24.96
CA ASP A 98 6.33 -4.75 23.68
C ASP A 98 5.38 -3.54 23.55
N MET A 99 4.67 -3.20 24.64
CA MET A 99 3.82 -2.01 24.70
C MET A 99 4.62 -0.71 24.60
N ASP A 100 5.77 -0.61 25.26
CA ASP A 100 6.62 0.59 25.16
C ASP A 100 7.15 0.75 23.74
N ASN A 101 7.48 -0.37 23.08
CA ASN A 101 7.93 -0.34 21.68
C ASN A 101 6.82 0.11 20.72
N LEU A 102 5.58 -0.34 20.93
CA LEU A 102 4.41 0.19 20.21
C LEU A 102 4.30 1.71 20.42
N PHE A 103 4.34 2.18 21.68
CA PHE A 103 4.20 3.60 21.96
C PHE A 103 5.38 4.43 21.48
N ASN A 104 6.56 3.85 21.34
CA ASN A 104 7.71 4.52 20.74
C ASN A 104 7.48 4.80 19.25
N VAL A 105 6.93 3.81 18.51
CA VAL A 105 6.50 4.02 17.10
C VAL A 105 5.40 5.06 17.00
N VAL A 106 4.42 5.00 17.90
CA VAL A 106 3.34 6.02 17.96
C VAL A 106 3.91 7.42 18.21
N ALA A 107 4.82 7.56 19.15
CA ALA A 107 5.48 8.84 19.46
C ALA A 107 6.27 9.39 18.27
N PHE A 108 6.95 8.51 17.52
CA PHE A 108 7.61 8.90 16.26
C PHE A 108 6.60 9.49 15.28
N VAL A 109 5.54 8.76 14.93
CA VAL A 109 4.58 9.23 13.92
C VAL A 109 3.83 10.48 14.40
N GLN A 110 3.42 10.53 15.68
CA GLN A 110 2.82 11.74 16.27
C GLN A 110 3.78 12.94 16.31
N SER A 111 5.09 12.75 16.15
CA SER A 111 6.07 13.84 16.09
C SER A 111 6.18 14.50 14.71
N LEU A 112 5.61 13.87 13.68
CA LEU A 112 5.57 14.46 12.33
C LEU A 112 4.71 15.73 12.34
N GLN A 113 5.07 16.66 11.49
CA GLN A 113 4.33 17.91 11.38
C GLN A 113 3.02 17.67 10.61
N TYR A 114 1.90 18.05 11.24
CA TYR A 114 0.60 18.06 10.56
C TYR A 114 0.55 19.23 9.55
N VAL A 115 0.29 18.92 8.27
CA VAL A 115 0.13 19.90 7.19
C VAL A 115 -0.95 19.37 6.26
N SER A 116 -1.96 20.22 5.94
CA SER A 116 -3.00 19.83 4.99
C SER A 116 -2.44 19.63 3.57
N ASP A 117 -3.12 18.86 2.76
CA ASP A 117 -2.75 18.62 1.36
C ASP A 117 -2.75 19.90 0.54
N GLU A 118 -3.73 20.76 0.73
CA GLU A 118 -3.76 22.06 0.06
C GLU A 118 -2.48 22.88 0.33
N ALA A 119 -1.98 22.87 1.57
CA ALA A 119 -0.78 23.61 1.95
C ALA A 119 0.52 22.94 1.51
N SER A 120 0.55 21.60 1.40
CA SER A 120 1.77 20.82 1.10
C SER A 120 1.89 20.39 -0.37
N LYS A 121 0.78 20.16 -1.06
CA LYS A 121 0.71 19.67 -2.43
C LYS A 121 -0.07 20.60 -3.37
N GLY A 122 -0.88 21.52 -2.84
CA GLY A 122 -1.76 22.37 -3.65
C GLY A 122 -3.01 21.65 -4.18
N GLU A 123 -3.35 20.52 -3.62
CA GLU A 123 -4.50 19.68 -3.94
C GLU A 123 -5.44 19.59 -2.73
N GLU A 124 -6.74 19.38 -2.93
CA GLU A 124 -7.70 19.29 -1.82
C GLU A 124 -7.63 17.93 -1.10
N ASP A 125 -7.21 16.88 -1.83
CA ASP A 125 -7.16 15.48 -1.35
C ASP A 125 -6.00 14.76 -2.04
N TYR A 126 -4.95 14.42 -1.30
CA TYR A 126 -3.74 13.77 -1.81
C TYR A 126 -3.23 12.76 -0.80
N VAL A 127 -3.73 11.53 -0.87
CA VAL A 127 -3.32 10.47 0.05
C VAL A 127 -1.89 10.01 -0.24
N ARG A 128 -0.97 10.22 0.70
CA ARG A 128 0.44 9.82 0.57
C ARG A 128 0.65 8.34 0.84
N TYR A 129 1.51 7.75 0.05
CA TYR A 129 2.12 6.48 0.41
C TYR A 129 3.07 6.66 1.60
N PRO A 130 3.33 5.61 2.42
CA PRO A 130 4.25 5.68 3.56
C PRO A 130 5.61 6.27 3.21
N ILE A 131 6.17 5.92 2.05
CA ILE A 131 7.46 6.43 1.60
C ILE A 131 7.42 7.94 1.33
N GLU A 132 6.31 8.48 0.82
CA GLU A 132 6.16 9.92 0.59
C GLU A 132 6.06 10.67 1.92
N THR A 133 5.27 10.17 2.87
CA THR A 133 5.19 10.73 4.22
C THR A 133 6.56 10.73 4.90
N LEU A 134 7.37 9.67 4.68
CA LEU A 134 8.73 9.57 5.19
C LEU A 134 9.73 10.50 4.50
N VAL A 135 9.55 10.84 3.25
CA VAL A 135 10.44 11.79 2.55
C VAL A 135 10.00 13.22 2.80
N ASP A 136 8.70 13.51 2.74
CA ASP A 136 8.14 14.85 2.99
C ASP A 136 8.28 15.27 4.46
N GLY A 137 8.30 14.31 5.40
CA GLY A 137 8.37 14.57 6.85
C GLY A 137 7.12 15.24 7.41
N VAL A 138 6.06 15.33 6.61
CA VAL A 138 4.78 15.96 6.94
C VAL A 138 3.63 15.13 6.36
N GLY A 139 2.43 15.37 6.85
CA GLY A 139 1.19 14.78 6.32
C GLY A 139 -0.02 15.29 7.07
N ASP A 140 -1.20 14.98 6.56
CA ASP A 140 -2.44 15.22 7.27
C ASP A 140 -2.95 13.99 8.04
N CYS A 141 -4.26 13.87 8.30
CA CYS A 141 -4.76 12.80 9.16
C CYS A 141 -4.62 11.41 8.53
N GLU A 142 -4.90 11.26 7.24
CA GLU A 142 -4.78 9.98 6.54
C GLU A 142 -3.33 9.55 6.36
N ASP A 143 -2.44 10.47 6.05
CA ASP A 143 -1.03 10.17 5.81
C ASP A 143 -0.33 9.61 7.05
N VAL A 144 -0.49 10.29 8.19
CA VAL A 144 0.11 9.82 9.45
C VAL A 144 -0.53 8.53 9.95
N VAL A 145 -1.84 8.35 9.69
CA VAL A 145 -2.55 7.12 10.04
C VAL A 145 -2.09 5.96 9.16
N ILE A 146 -1.93 6.16 7.85
CA ILE A 146 -1.44 5.14 6.90
C ILE A 146 -0.03 4.71 7.28
N LEU A 147 0.88 5.65 7.52
CA LEU A 147 2.25 5.34 7.96
C LEU A 147 2.26 4.56 9.29
N ALA A 148 1.50 5.01 10.29
CA ALA A 148 1.40 4.31 11.57
C ALA A 148 0.81 2.90 11.41
N ALA A 149 -0.23 2.77 10.58
CA ALA A 149 -0.87 1.51 10.29
C ALA A 149 0.11 0.51 9.66
N SER A 150 0.90 0.95 8.68
CA SER A 150 1.93 0.13 8.01
C SER A 150 3.00 -0.33 9.00
N LEU A 151 3.51 0.56 9.84
CA LEU A 151 4.53 0.23 10.85
C LEU A 151 4.00 -0.75 11.89
N LEU A 152 2.81 -0.49 12.47
CA LEU A 152 2.23 -1.32 13.51
C LEU A 152 1.79 -2.69 12.97
N HIS A 153 1.28 -2.75 11.75
CA HIS A 153 0.94 -4.00 11.07
C HIS A 153 2.18 -4.87 10.83
N GLU A 154 3.27 -4.30 10.32
CA GLU A 154 4.55 -5.02 10.13
C GLU A 154 5.19 -5.44 11.46
N MET A 155 4.91 -4.73 12.56
CA MET A 155 5.25 -5.16 13.92
C MET A 155 4.41 -6.34 14.42
N GLY A 156 3.39 -6.76 13.69
CA GLY A 156 2.50 -7.87 14.04
C GLY A 156 1.30 -7.47 14.91
N TYR A 157 1.03 -6.17 15.08
CA TYR A 157 -0.20 -5.74 15.77
C TYR A 157 -1.41 -5.87 14.84
N SER A 158 -2.54 -6.32 15.39
CA SER A 158 -3.82 -6.23 14.70
C SER A 158 -4.36 -4.81 14.79
N VAL A 159 -4.50 -4.15 13.66
CA VAL A 159 -4.87 -2.73 13.55
C VAL A 159 -6.17 -2.58 12.73
N LEU A 160 -6.97 -1.57 13.06
CA LEU A 160 -8.09 -1.12 12.26
C LEU A 160 -7.89 0.36 11.92
N LEU A 161 -8.22 0.76 10.70
CA LEU A 161 -8.48 2.16 10.41
C LEU A 161 -9.86 2.52 10.96
N VAL A 162 -9.97 3.68 11.58
CA VAL A 162 -11.20 4.21 12.18
C VAL A 162 -11.60 5.46 11.40
N SER A 163 -12.48 5.28 10.42
CA SER A 163 -13.02 6.39 9.63
C SER A 163 -14.16 7.06 10.40
N LEU A 164 -14.00 8.34 10.67
CA LEU A 164 -14.92 9.24 11.33
C LEU A 164 -15.33 10.36 10.35
N PRO A 165 -16.40 11.10 10.57
CA PRO A 165 -16.70 12.28 9.77
C PRO A 165 -15.53 13.27 9.79
N GLU A 166 -14.95 13.53 8.61
CA GLU A 166 -13.83 14.47 8.40
C GLU A 166 -12.56 14.11 9.19
N HIS A 167 -12.35 12.82 9.51
CA HIS A 167 -11.17 12.39 10.24
C HIS A 167 -10.89 10.91 10.10
N LEU A 168 -9.60 10.56 10.05
CA LEU A 168 -9.09 9.21 10.12
C LEU A 168 -8.23 9.02 11.37
N ALA A 169 -8.42 7.89 12.05
CA ALA A 169 -7.65 7.48 13.22
C ALA A 169 -7.35 5.98 13.15
N LEU A 170 -6.65 5.45 14.13
CA LEU A 170 -6.39 4.02 14.31
C LEU A 170 -7.16 3.42 15.47
N ALA A 171 -7.26 2.09 15.47
CA ALA A 171 -7.51 1.32 16.67
C ALA A 171 -6.59 0.10 16.67
N VAL A 172 -5.99 -0.19 17.81
CA VAL A 172 -5.05 -1.30 17.99
C VAL A 172 -5.64 -2.33 18.93
N LYS A 173 -5.59 -3.61 18.51
CA LYS A 173 -6.02 -4.71 19.37
C LYS A 173 -5.08 -4.83 20.54
N TYR A 174 -5.63 -4.74 21.72
CA TYR A 174 -4.89 -4.95 22.95
C TYR A 174 -5.79 -5.62 24.00
N GLU A 175 -5.19 -6.41 24.89
CA GLU A 175 -5.94 -7.04 25.97
C GLU A 175 -5.78 -6.25 27.25
N ASN A 176 -6.87 -6.17 28.03
CA ASN A 176 -6.89 -5.57 29.38
C ASN A 176 -6.38 -4.12 29.46
N TYR A 177 -6.57 -3.32 28.39
CA TYR A 177 -6.30 -1.90 28.45
C TYR A 177 -7.54 -1.08 28.89
N ARG A 178 -7.35 0.16 29.32
CA ARG A 178 -8.44 1.07 29.75
C ARG A 178 -8.60 2.21 28.76
N GLY A 179 -9.83 2.49 28.37
CA GLY A 179 -10.14 3.58 27.47
C GLY A 179 -11.23 3.21 26.46
N THR A 180 -11.48 4.09 25.51
CA THR A 180 -12.44 3.88 24.44
C THR A 180 -11.95 2.78 23.50
N CYS A 181 -12.79 1.78 23.26
CA CYS A 181 -12.48 0.68 22.35
C CYS A 181 -13.68 0.30 21.49
N PHE A 182 -13.38 -0.36 20.38
CA PHE A 182 -14.32 -0.98 19.47
C PHE A 182 -14.25 -2.50 19.61
N ASN A 183 -15.42 -3.17 19.56
CA ASN A 183 -15.44 -4.63 19.49
C ASN A 183 -15.46 -5.04 18.01
N TYR A 184 -14.46 -5.79 17.57
CA TYR A 184 -14.38 -6.28 16.20
C TYR A 184 -13.92 -7.75 16.20
N LYS A 185 -14.69 -8.64 15.56
CA LYS A 185 -14.39 -10.09 15.45
C LYS A 185 -13.92 -10.72 16.79
N GLY A 186 -14.60 -10.38 17.89
CA GLY A 186 -14.30 -10.94 19.22
C GLY A 186 -13.10 -10.33 19.94
N GLY A 187 -12.42 -9.34 19.36
CA GLY A 187 -11.33 -8.60 19.98
C GLY A 187 -11.72 -7.17 20.37
N LYS A 188 -11.00 -6.60 21.33
CA LYS A 188 -11.11 -5.19 21.70
C LYS A 188 -10.00 -4.40 21.03
N TYR A 189 -10.38 -3.40 20.26
CA TYR A 189 -9.47 -2.50 19.56
C TYR A 189 -9.60 -1.11 20.17
N TYR A 190 -8.56 -0.63 20.79
CA TYR A 190 -8.53 0.65 21.47
C TYR A 190 -8.20 1.76 20.49
N TYR A 191 -8.97 2.85 20.55
CA TYR A 191 -8.76 4.04 19.73
C TYR A 191 -7.36 4.62 19.92
N LEU A 192 -6.75 5.10 18.85
CA LEU A 192 -5.43 5.72 18.85
C LEU A 192 -5.42 6.91 17.90
N GLU A 193 -5.18 8.10 18.48
CA GLU A 193 -5.05 9.34 17.73
C GLU A 193 -3.61 9.52 17.23
N MET A 194 -3.46 9.92 15.96
CA MET A 194 -2.13 10.03 15.34
C MET A 194 -1.73 11.47 14.97
N THR A 195 -2.70 12.41 14.91
CA THR A 195 -2.49 13.75 14.33
C THR A 195 -1.74 14.75 15.22
N SER A 196 -1.47 14.39 16.47
CA SER A 196 -0.68 15.26 17.37
C SER A 196 -0.05 14.49 18.53
N PRO A 197 1.07 14.99 19.10
CA PRO A 197 1.75 14.34 20.20
C PRO A 197 0.93 14.24 21.48
N GLY A 198 1.19 13.19 22.25
CA GLY A 198 0.71 13.02 23.62
C GLY A 198 -0.60 12.24 23.77
N TRP A 199 -1.30 11.91 22.72
CA TRP A 199 -2.46 11.02 22.77
C TRP A 199 -2.03 9.58 23.08
N LYS A 200 -2.75 8.97 23.99
CA LYS A 200 -2.52 7.57 24.40
C LYS A 200 -3.63 6.66 23.90
N LEU A 201 -3.33 5.39 23.84
CA LEU A 201 -4.30 4.35 23.50
C LEU A 201 -5.58 4.49 24.31
N GLY A 202 -6.75 4.40 23.67
CA GLY A 202 -8.07 4.55 24.30
C GLY A 202 -8.51 5.98 24.60
N GLN A 203 -7.71 6.99 24.27
CA GLN A 203 -8.09 8.40 24.39
C GLN A 203 -8.66 8.90 23.05
N VAL A 204 -9.86 9.49 23.10
CA VAL A 204 -10.54 10.07 21.93
C VAL A 204 -10.63 11.58 22.10
N PRO A 205 -10.18 12.38 21.13
CA PRO A 205 -10.34 13.84 21.18
C PRO A 205 -11.81 14.25 21.30
N PRO A 206 -12.13 15.34 22.03
CA PRO A 206 -13.50 15.76 22.27
C PRO A 206 -14.39 15.88 21.03
N PRO A 207 -13.93 16.39 19.87
CA PRO A 207 -14.75 16.50 18.66
C PRO A 207 -15.25 15.15 18.12
N TYR A 208 -14.51 14.07 18.37
CA TYR A 208 -14.79 12.74 17.83
C TYR A 208 -15.49 11.80 18.82
N GLN A 209 -15.64 12.23 20.07
CA GLN A 209 -16.38 11.47 21.05
C GLN A 209 -17.84 11.30 20.61
N LYS A 210 -18.35 10.06 20.68
CA LYS A 210 -19.74 9.70 20.29
C LYS A 210 -20.07 9.85 18.80
N LYS A 211 -19.07 10.04 17.92
CA LYS A 211 -19.29 9.98 16.47
C LYS A 211 -19.42 8.53 16.02
N CYS A 212 -20.19 8.31 14.95
CA CYS A 212 -20.24 7.01 14.29
C CYS A 212 -18.91 6.74 13.60
N ALA A 213 -18.33 5.58 13.84
CA ALA A 213 -17.08 5.15 13.23
C ALA A 213 -17.34 3.99 12.26
N LYS A 214 -16.73 4.04 11.07
CA LYS A 214 -16.58 2.89 10.18
C LYS A 214 -15.24 2.24 10.49
N LEU A 215 -15.24 0.96 10.79
CA LEU A 215 -14.03 0.19 11.07
C LEU A 215 -13.57 -0.52 9.81
N ILE A 216 -12.32 -0.30 9.41
CA ILE A 216 -11.71 -0.89 8.22
C ILE A 216 -10.54 -1.76 8.70
N PRO A 217 -10.63 -3.09 8.60
CA PRO A 217 -9.56 -3.97 9.04
C PRO A 217 -8.37 -3.94 8.07
N ILE A 218 -7.16 -3.91 8.63
CA ILE A 218 -5.95 -4.17 7.87
C ILE A 218 -5.77 -5.69 7.82
N VAL A 219 -5.87 -6.24 6.64
CA VAL A 219 -5.69 -7.67 6.39
C VAL A 219 -4.73 -7.83 5.24
N ASP A 220 -3.80 -8.76 5.38
CA ASP A 220 -2.93 -9.16 4.29
C ASP A 220 -3.80 -9.64 3.12
N ARG A 221 -3.60 -9.02 1.97
CA ARG A 221 -4.27 -9.40 0.74
C ARG A 221 -3.29 -9.30 -0.43
N PRO A 222 -3.50 -10.14 -1.44
CA PRO A 222 -2.66 -10.10 -2.63
C PRO A 222 -2.85 -8.79 -3.41
N VAL A 223 -1.76 -8.32 -4.01
CA VAL A 223 -1.72 -7.28 -5.04
C VAL A 223 -1.29 -7.96 -6.32
N VAL A 224 -2.22 -8.16 -7.25
CA VAL A 224 -1.99 -8.99 -8.42
C VAL A 224 -1.95 -8.14 -9.67
N GLU A 225 -0.86 -8.21 -10.38
CA GLU A 225 -0.63 -7.39 -11.58
C GLU A 225 -0.20 -8.25 -12.77
N PHE A 226 -0.54 -7.75 -13.97
CA PHE A 226 0.03 -8.29 -15.18
C PHE A 226 1.49 -7.84 -15.34
N GLY A 227 2.35 -8.79 -15.64
CA GLY A 227 3.68 -8.53 -16.17
C GLY A 227 3.64 -8.43 -17.70
N ARG A 228 4.57 -9.14 -18.35
CA ARG A 228 4.62 -9.18 -19.82
C ARG A 228 3.47 -10.01 -20.37
N CYS A 229 2.69 -9.43 -21.29
CA CYS A 229 1.62 -10.11 -22.02
C CYS A 229 1.85 -10.03 -23.52
N GLY A 230 1.39 -11.06 -24.23
CA GLY A 230 1.45 -11.12 -25.69
C GLY A 230 0.46 -12.15 -26.22
N TYR A 231 0.22 -12.10 -27.52
CA TYR A 231 -0.62 -13.09 -28.19
C TYR A 231 0.05 -13.63 -29.46
N TRP A 232 -0.37 -14.84 -29.82
CA TRP A 232 -0.01 -15.50 -31.06
C TRP A 232 -1.24 -16.24 -31.63
N TYR A 233 -1.30 -16.40 -32.95
CA TYR A 233 -2.29 -17.21 -33.62
C TYR A 233 -1.69 -17.84 -34.89
N ASP A 234 -2.19 -19.00 -35.27
CA ASP A 234 -1.78 -19.70 -36.48
C ASP A 234 -2.70 -19.30 -37.66
N ASP A 235 -2.13 -18.69 -38.65
CA ASP A 235 -2.83 -18.21 -39.86
C ASP A 235 -2.88 -19.26 -40.96
N TYR A 236 -2.44 -20.49 -40.72
CA TYR A 236 -2.35 -21.56 -41.73
C TYR A 236 -3.70 -21.91 -42.33
N TYR A 237 -4.81 -21.72 -41.62
CA TYR A 237 -6.16 -21.96 -42.07
C TYR A 237 -6.88 -20.65 -42.44
N ALA A 238 -6.38 -19.94 -43.45
CA ALA A 238 -6.93 -18.64 -43.88
C ALA A 238 -8.42 -18.64 -44.26
N PHE A 239 -9.03 -19.81 -44.52
CA PHE A 239 -10.44 -19.98 -44.86
C PHE A 239 -11.35 -20.37 -43.68
N ALA A 240 -10.82 -20.52 -42.49
CA ALA A 240 -11.63 -20.84 -41.33
C ALA A 240 -12.31 -19.58 -40.78
N ASP A 241 -13.61 -19.68 -40.47
CA ASP A 241 -14.39 -18.60 -39.84
C ASP A 241 -13.88 -18.22 -38.47
N ARG A 242 -13.00 -19.05 -37.87
CA ARG A 242 -12.39 -18.87 -36.53
C ARG A 242 -10.94 -19.29 -36.57
N VAL A 243 -10.15 -18.60 -35.76
CA VAL A 243 -8.76 -18.94 -35.53
C VAL A 243 -8.54 -19.23 -34.02
N GLU A 244 -7.71 -20.21 -33.70
CA GLU A 244 -7.28 -20.44 -32.33
C GLU A 244 -6.24 -19.38 -31.95
N PHE A 245 -6.56 -18.62 -30.94
CA PHE A 245 -5.77 -17.53 -30.42
C PHE A 245 -5.11 -17.96 -29.11
N GLU A 246 -3.81 -17.88 -29.03
CA GLU A 246 -3.04 -18.18 -27.82
C GLU A 246 -2.54 -16.87 -27.21
N ILE A 247 -2.83 -16.66 -25.94
CA ILE A 247 -2.37 -15.52 -25.14
C ILE A 247 -1.42 -16.05 -24.09
N SER A 248 -0.24 -15.42 -23.99
CA SER A 248 0.71 -15.67 -22.92
C SER A 248 0.74 -14.45 -22.01
N CYS A 249 0.49 -14.64 -20.71
CA CYS A 249 0.51 -13.58 -19.71
C CYS A 249 1.40 -14.00 -18.54
N GLU A 250 2.30 -13.12 -18.13
CA GLU A 250 2.91 -13.18 -16.81
C GLU A 250 1.96 -12.52 -15.81
N VAL A 251 1.77 -13.15 -14.66
CA VAL A 251 0.99 -12.62 -13.54
C VAL A 251 1.84 -12.75 -12.29
N GLU A 252 1.90 -11.70 -11.50
CA GLU A 252 2.68 -11.62 -10.28
C GLU A 252 1.82 -11.16 -9.11
N ASN A 253 1.87 -11.88 -8.00
CA ASN A 253 1.31 -11.43 -6.75
C ASN A 253 2.42 -10.78 -5.93
N LYS A 254 2.40 -9.46 -5.84
CA LYS A 254 3.39 -8.65 -5.13
C LYS A 254 2.98 -8.34 -3.69
N GLY A 255 1.70 -8.51 -3.37
CA GLY A 255 1.16 -8.23 -2.04
C GLY A 255 1.33 -9.39 -1.06
N PRO A 256 1.11 -9.12 0.22
CA PRO A 256 1.05 -10.14 1.25
C PRO A 256 -0.20 -11.00 1.11
N GLY A 257 -0.05 -12.28 1.32
CA GLY A 257 -1.15 -13.24 1.24
C GLY A 257 -1.32 -13.89 -0.14
N ALA A 258 -1.95 -15.04 -0.16
CA ALA A 258 -2.23 -15.78 -1.39
C ALA A 258 -3.51 -15.29 -2.07
N THR A 259 -3.59 -15.37 -3.40
CA THR A 259 -4.81 -15.09 -4.15
C THR A 259 -5.89 -16.14 -3.83
N GLN A 260 -7.14 -15.76 -4.03
CA GLN A 260 -8.29 -16.65 -3.92
C GLN A 260 -9.19 -16.49 -5.16
N GLY A 261 -9.42 -17.60 -5.85
CA GLY A 261 -10.27 -17.62 -7.04
C GLY A 261 -9.68 -16.84 -8.22
N LEU A 262 -8.34 -16.89 -8.39
CA LEU A 262 -7.65 -16.20 -9.47
C LEU A 262 -8.19 -16.62 -10.83
N SER A 263 -8.56 -15.66 -11.66
CA SER A 263 -9.03 -15.87 -13.02
C SER A 263 -8.60 -14.76 -13.97
N ILE A 264 -8.49 -15.09 -15.26
CA ILE A 264 -8.28 -14.09 -16.31
C ILE A 264 -9.49 -14.11 -17.24
N GLN A 265 -10.14 -12.97 -17.38
CA GLN A 265 -11.12 -12.74 -18.44
C GLN A 265 -10.41 -12.18 -19.65
N VAL A 266 -10.56 -12.86 -20.80
CA VAL A 266 -10.05 -12.44 -22.10
C VAL A 266 -11.22 -11.94 -22.94
N VAL A 267 -11.14 -10.70 -23.38
CA VAL A 267 -12.15 -10.07 -24.25
C VAL A 267 -11.46 -9.54 -25.50
N VAL A 268 -11.87 -10.03 -26.68
CA VAL A 268 -11.41 -9.54 -27.97
C VAL A 268 -12.49 -8.65 -28.58
N LYS A 269 -12.18 -7.39 -28.87
CA LYS A 269 -13.15 -6.40 -29.33
C LYS A 269 -12.53 -5.32 -30.23
N ARG A 270 -13.39 -4.55 -30.92
CA ARG A 270 -12.97 -3.52 -31.92
C ARG A 270 -12.07 -2.45 -31.29
N ASN A 271 -12.39 -1.98 -30.10
CA ASN A 271 -11.62 -1.01 -29.31
C ASN A 271 -11.96 -1.21 -27.83
N ALA A 272 -11.26 -0.53 -26.94
CA ALA A 272 -11.42 -0.69 -25.50
C ALA A 272 -12.85 -0.42 -25.00
N ASP A 273 -13.60 0.47 -25.65
CA ASP A 273 -14.94 0.90 -25.24
C ASP A 273 -16.08 0.17 -25.99
N ALA A 274 -15.75 -0.64 -27.00
CA ALA A 274 -16.77 -1.35 -27.78
C ALA A 274 -17.56 -2.33 -26.90
N THR A 275 -18.89 -2.36 -27.10
CA THR A 275 -19.78 -3.34 -26.42
C THR A 275 -19.79 -4.69 -27.12
N GLU A 276 -19.65 -4.69 -28.45
CA GLU A 276 -19.58 -5.92 -29.26
C GLU A 276 -18.21 -6.57 -29.13
N THR A 277 -18.20 -7.89 -28.97
CA THR A 277 -16.98 -8.67 -28.78
C THR A 277 -16.85 -9.75 -29.87
N TYR A 278 -15.63 -9.97 -30.35
CA TYR A 278 -15.29 -11.11 -31.20
C TYR A 278 -15.11 -12.39 -30.42
N ALA A 279 -14.65 -12.28 -29.18
CA ALA A 279 -14.56 -13.37 -28.22
C ALA A 279 -14.60 -12.82 -26.78
N ASN A 280 -15.14 -13.64 -25.86
CA ASN A 280 -15.13 -13.36 -24.44
C ASN A 280 -15.08 -14.70 -23.68
N LYS A 281 -14.03 -14.92 -22.91
CA LYS A 281 -13.86 -16.15 -22.14
C LYS A 281 -13.12 -15.86 -20.84
N THR A 282 -13.57 -16.51 -19.76
CA THR A 282 -12.88 -16.49 -18.47
C THR A 282 -12.17 -17.82 -18.25
N PHE A 283 -10.94 -17.76 -17.78
CA PHE A 283 -10.10 -18.90 -17.42
C PHE A 283 -9.84 -18.85 -15.93
N ASN A 284 -10.24 -19.91 -15.22
CA ASN A 284 -9.85 -20.08 -13.83
C ASN A 284 -8.41 -20.60 -13.78
N LEU A 285 -7.61 -20.03 -12.90
CA LEU A 285 -6.19 -20.30 -12.76
C LEU A 285 -5.90 -20.87 -11.38
N GLU A 286 -4.69 -21.39 -11.20
CA GLU A 286 -4.18 -21.72 -9.86
C GLU A 286 -3.88 -20.43 -9.09
N ASP A 287 -4.23 -20.42 -7.81
CA ASP A 287 -3.94 -19.31 -6.94
C ASP A 287 -2.44 -19.12 -6.73
N LEU A 288 -2.00 -17.87 -6.67
CA LEU A 288 -0.62 -17.51 -6.46
C LEU A 288 -0.35 -17.27 -4.96
N PRO A 289 0.69 -17.87 -4.39
CA PRO A 289 1.12 -17.52 -3.04
C PRO A 289 1.67 -16.09 -2.97
N GLU A 290 1.96 -15.61 -1.77
CA GLU A 290 2.71 -14.37 -1.55
C GLU A 290 4.02 -14.40 -2.36
N ALA A 291 4.34 -13.30 -3.04
CA ALA A 291 5.48 -13.16 -3.97
C ALA A 291 5.47 -14.20 -5.11
N GLY A 292 4.33 -14.84 -5.35
CA GLY A 292 4.16 -15.85 -6.41
C GLY A 292 4.12 -15.21 -7.79
N LYS A 293 4.78 -15.86 -8.76
CA LYS A 293 4.79 -15.44 -10.15
C LYS A 293 4.57 -16.64 -11.06
N ALA A 294 3.68 -16.50 -12.05
CA ALA A 294 3.40 -17.55 -13.02
C ALA A 294 3.19 -16.98 -14.42
N THR A 295 3.44 -17.84 -15.43
CA THR A 295 3.11 -17.55 -16.83
C THR A 295 1.98 -18.45 -17.27
N PHE A 296 0.86 -17.86 -17.67
CA PHE A 296 -0.31 -18.59 -18.14
C PHE A 296 -0.40 -18.52 -19.66
N LYS A 297 -0.75 -19.66 -20.26
CA LYS A 297 -1.05 -19.79 -21.68
C LYS A 297 -2.53 -20.12 -21.88
N LEU A 298 -3.25 -19.20 -22.50
CA LEU A 298 -4.70 -19.26 -22.62
C LEU A 298 -5.09 -19.40 -24.09
N LYS A 299 -5.96 -20.36 -24.40
CA LYS A 299 -6.41 -20.60 -25.78
C LYS A 299 -7.90 -20.39 -25.91
N LEU A 300 -8.27 -19.60 -26.92
CA LEU A 300 -9.68 -19.37 -27.24
C LEU A 300 -9.87 -19.16 -28.75
N PRO A 301 -11.04 -19.58 -29.31
CA PRO A 301 -11.37 -19.29 -30.68
C PRO A 301 -11.82 -17.84 -30.84
N VAL A 302 -11.30 -17.16 -31.84
CA VAL A 302 -11.70 -15.80 -32.23
C VAL A 302 -12.29 -15.84 -33.63
N SER A 303 -13.46 -15.23 -33.82
CA SER A 303 -14.13 -15.16 -35.13
C SER A 303 -13.44 -14.17 -36.06
N ARG A 304 -13.41 -14.46 -37.37
CA ARG A 304 -12.88 -13.58 -38.43
C ARG A 304 -14.01 -12.87 -39.20
N PRO A 305 -13.72 -11.72 -39.77
CA PRO A 305 -12.54 -10.88 -39.57
C PRO A 305 -12.57 -10.17 -38.20
N ALA A 306 -11.42 -9.97 -37.60
CA ALA A 306 -11.33 -9.21 -36.37
C ALA A 306 -10.19 -8.19 -36.42
N LYS A 307 -10.50 -6.96 -36.06
CA LYS A 307 -9.50 -5.88 -35.90
C LYS A 307 -9.83 -5.10 -34.65
N GLY A 308 -8.81 -4.92 -33.80
CA GLY A 308 -9.03 -4.19 -32.56
C GLY A 308 -8.00 -4.46 -31.47
N VAL A 309 -8.49 -4.81 -30.30
CA VAL A 309 -7.71 -4.97 -29.07
C VAL A 309 -8.10 -6.25 -28.33
N VAL A 310 -7.14 -6.77 -27.56
CA VAL A 310 -7.38 -7.82 -26.59
C VAL A 310 -7.30 -7.21 -25.20
N VAL A 311 -8.41 -7.25 -24.47
CA VAL A 311 -8.49 -6.77 -23.09
C VAL A 311 -8.40 -7.97 -22.16
N LEU A 312 -7.40 -7.96 -21.28
CA LEU A 312 -7.19 -8.95 -20.24
C LEU A 312 -7.60 -8.33 -18.91
N ARG A 313 -8.36 -9.06 -18.09
CA ARG A 313 -8.73 -8.62 -16.75
C ARG A 313 -8.44 -9.72 -15.75
N LEU A 314 -7.57 -9.40 -14.77
CA LEU A 314 -7.39 -10.23 -13.59
C LEU A 314 -8.58 -10.05 -12.66
N LYS A 315 -9.07 -11.13 -12.10
CA LYS A 315 -10.17 -11.16 -11.13
C LYS A 315 -9.90 -12.19 -10.06
N GLY A 316 -10.34 -11.91 -8.85
CA GLY A 316 -10.32 -12.81 -7.73
C GLY A 316 -11.28 -12.35 -6.64
N GLU A 317 -11.31 -13.10 -5.52
CA GLU A 317 -12.23 -12.83 -4.41
C GLU A 317 -11.64 -11.85 -3.38
N ASN A 318 -10.30 -11.76 -3.33
CA ASN A 318 -9.57 -11.04 -2.28
C ASN A 318 -8.54 -10.02 -2.77
N PHE A 319 -8.63 -9.60 -4.03
CA PHE A 319 -7.80 -8.54 -4.60
C PHE A 319 -8.57 -7.71 -5.65
N ASP A 320 -8.04 -6.54 -5.97
CA ASP A 320 -8.64 -5.65 -6.95
C ASP A 320 -8.36 -6.11 -8.37
N THR A 321 -9.26 -5.78 -9.29
CA THR A 321 -9.13 -6.13 -10.72
C THR A 321 -8.03 -5.32 -11.37
N ASP A 322 -7.03 -5.99 -11.96
CA ASP A 322 -6.08 -5.35 -12.89
C ASP A 322 -6.50 -5.58 -14.34
N THR A 323 -6.16 -4.63 -15.22
CA THR A 323 -6.54 -4.67 -16.64
C THR A 323 -5.35 -4.36 -17.52
N PHE A 324 -5.09 -5.24 -18.50
CA PHE A 324 -4.05 -5.08 -19.49
C PHE A 324 -4.66 -5.06 -20.91
N VAL A 325 -4.20 -4.15 -21.77
CA VAL A 325 -4.70 -4.01 -23.15
C VAL A 325 -3.58 -4.29 -24.14
N LEU A 326 -3.79 -5.28 -24.99
CA LEU A 326 -2.93 -5.58 -26.15
C LEU A 326 -3.56 -4.95 -27.40
N GLU A 327 -2.87 -4.01 -27.98
CA GLU A 327 -3.31 -3.29 -29.17
C GLU A 327 -2.82 -3.96 -30.47
N GLY A 328 -3.35 -3.50 -31.59
CA GLY A 328 -2.85 -3.88 -32.93
C GLY A 328 -3.32 -5.25 -33.42
N LEU A 329 -4.39 -5.82 -32.86
CA LEU A 329 -4.97 -7.06 -33.40
C LEU A 329 -5.51 -6.83 -34.82
N GLU A 330 -5.08 -7.67 -35.76
CA GLU A 330 -5.62 -7.70 -37.14
C GLU A 330 -5.66 -9.14 -37.63
N LEU A 331 -6.88 -9.73 -37.66
CA LEU A 331 -7.20 -11.04 -38.24
C LEU A 331 -7.97 -10.80 -39.56
N LYS A 332 -7.34 -11.13 -40.66
CA LYS A 332 -7.94 -11.01 -42.00
C LYS A 332 -8.82 -12.18 -42.36
#